data_bdd3bf6d987893a3747b176c92cc9b36
#
_entry.id   bdd3bf6d987893a3747b176c92cc9b36
#
_cell.length_a   1.000
_cell.length_b   1.000
_cell.length_c   1.000
_cell.angle_alpha   90.00
_cell.angle_beta   90.00
_cell.angle_gamma   90.00
#
_symmetry.space_group_name_H-M   'P 1'
#
loop_
_entity.id
_entity.type
_entity.pdbx_description
1 polymer ?
#
loop_
_entity_poly.entity_id
_entity_poly.type
_entity_poly.pdbx_seq_one_letter_code
_entity_poly.pdbx_strand_id
1 'polypeptide(L)'
;MNIGFFIGEMNFRGVSNSTYQYAYFNQIFLKNNSIIFFNKLEKFHKKEVIDKFKKKFKVIGVNGFKEVDKYIERLNLKYIYVQKGGQRDHNVSNKLKTLVHSLYPQNLKEVHGFKYSCVSEWQSSKFTNNKIPFVPYIVSLN
;
A
#
# COMPACT_ATOMS: atom_id res chain seq x y z
N MET A 1 1.51 7.44 -15.00
CA MET A 1 2.18 6.13 -14.84
C MET A 1 1.25 5.15 -14.13
N ASN A 2 1.58 3.84 -14.14
CA ASN A 2 0.81 2.83 -13.43
C ASN A 2 1.48 2.50 -12.09
N ILE A 3 0.71 2.59 -11.01
CA ILE A 3 1.14 2.31 -9.64
C ILE A 3 0.26 1.21 -9.07
N GLY A 4 0.89 0.15 -8.58
CA GLY A 4 0.22 -0.91 -7.85
C GLY A 4 -0.01 -0.52 -6.39
N PHE A 5 -1.13 -0.93 -5.83
CA PHE A 5 -1.46 -0.81 -4.41
C PHE A 5 -1.80 -2.19 -3.88
N PHE A 6 -1.01 -2.70 -2.96
CA PHE A 6 -1.23 -4.03 -2.40
C PHE A 6 -1.97 -3.97 -1.06
N ILE A 7 -3.01 -4.77 -0.94
CA ILE A 7 -3.82 -4.93 0.27
C ILE A 7 -3.82 -6.43 0.65
N GLY A 8 -3.44 -6.76 1.87
CA GLY A 8 -3.56 -8.11 2.36
C GLY A 8 -5.03 -8.53 2.38
N GLU A 9 -5.82 -7.94 3.25
CA GLU A 9 -7.26 -8.20 3.39
C GLU A 9 -8.10 -6.99 2.98
N MET A 10 -9.04 -7.20 2.08
CA MET A 10 -10.05 -6.19 1.70
C MET A 10 -11.26 -6.30 2.62
N ASN A 11 -11.27 -5.52 3.70
CA ASN A 11 -12.33 -5.50 4.71
C ASN A 11 -12.63 -4.07 5.18
N PHE A 12 -13.47 -3.91 6.20
CA PHE A 12 -13.87 -2.58 6.71
C PHE A 12 -12.82 -1.92 7.63
N ARG A 13 -11.64 -2.52 7.79
CA ARG A 13 -10.57 -1.95 8.62
C ARG A 13 -9.88 -0.77 7.94
N GLY A 14 -9.15 0.02 8.75
CA GLY A 14 -8.52 1.26 8.32
C GLY A 14 -7.56 1.14 7.14
N VAL A 15 -6.82 0.02 7.01
CA VAL A 15 -5.89 -0.21 5.90
C VAL A 15 -6.60 -0.22 4.55
N SER A 16 -7.74 -0.90 4.43
CA SER A 16 -8.51 -0.89 3.19
C SER A 16 -9.01 0.50 2.85
N ASN A 17 -9.54 1.23 3.84
CA ASN A 17 -10.05 2.57 3.60
C ASN A 17 -8.93 3.56 3.23
N SER A 18 -7.81 3.57 3.97
CA SER A 18 -6.70 4.47 3.68
C SER A 18 -6.04 4.15 2.32
N THR A 19 -5.86 2.87 1.99
CA THR A 19 -5.35 2.49 0.67
C THR A 19 -6.29 2.92 -0.46
N TYR A 20 -7.62 2.83 -0.26
CA TYR A 20 -8.59 3.36 -1.21
C TYR A 20 -8.37 4.85 -1.44
N GLN A 21 -8.24 5.64 -0.36
CA GLN A 21 -8.03 7.09 -0.46
C GLN A 21 -6.72 7.43 -1.19
N TYR A 22 -5.61 6.78 -0.84
CA TYR A 22 -4.33 6.98 -1.55
C TYR A 22 -4.43 6.63 -3.03
N ALA A 23 -5.05 5.49 -3.37
CA ALA A 23 -5.24 5.08 -4.75
C ALA A 23 -6.13 6.07 -5.52
N TYR A 24 -7.19 6.56 -4.87
CA TYR A 24 -8.11 7.54 -5.45
C TYR A 24 -7.41 8.88 -5.73
N PHE A 25 -6.74 9.44 -4.73
CA PHE A 25 -6.06 10.73 -4.90
C PHE A 25 -4.83 10.65 -5.79
N ASN A 26 -4.16 9.49 -5.88
CA ASN A 26 -3.15 9.24 -6.90
C ASN A 26 -3.70 9.42 -8.32
N GLN A 27 -4.95 9.00 -8.58
CA GLN A 27 -5.59 9.25 -9.87
C GLN A 27 -6.01 10.72 -10.06
N ILE A 28 -6.63 11.31 -9.03
CA ILE A 28 -7.23 12.65 -9.15
C ILE A 28 -6.15 13.75 -9.22
N PHE A 29 -5.18 13.71 -8.30
CA PHE A 29 -4.17 14.78 -8.20
C PHE A 29 -2.91 14.50 -9.00
N LEU A 30 -2.41 13.27 -8.98
CA LEU A 30 -1.15 12.93 -9.63
C LEU A 30 -1.33 12.42 -11.06
N LYS A 31 -2.59 12.25 -11.51
CA LYS A 31 -2.94 11.76 -12.86
C LYS A 31 -2.29 10.41 -13.21
N ASN A 32 -2.03 9.58 -12.21
CA ASN A 32 -1.54 8.23 -12.38
C ASN A 32 -2.71 7.23 -12.45
N ASN A 33 -2.47 6.04 -12.98
CA ASN A 33 -3.40 4.93 -12.87
C ASN A 33 -3.11 4.11 -11.61
N SER A 34 -4.12 3.83 -10.81
CA SER A 34 -4.03 2.98 -9.64
C SER A 34 -4.56 1.59 -9.95
N ILE A 35 -3.77 0.56 -9.67
CA ILE A 35 -4.11 -0.84 -9.86
C ILE A 35 -4.03 -1.52 -8.50
N ILE A 36 -5.12 -2.12 -8.08
CA ILE A 36 -5.23 -2.74 -6.74
C ILE A 36 -4.92 -4.22 -6.85
N PHE A 37 -4.01 -4.68 -6.02
CA PHE A 37 -3.74 -6.10 -5.81
C PHE A 37 -4.19 -6.50 -4.40
N PHE A 38 -4.86 -7.63 -4.27
CA PHE A 38 -5.21 -8.16 -2.95
C PHE A 38 -4.85 -9.64 -2.83
N ASN A 39 -4.51 -10.07 -1.61
CA ASN A 39 -4.12 -11.45 -1.36
C ASN A 39 -5.35 -12.35 -1.25
N LYS A 40 -5.65 -13.14 -2.28
CA LYS A 40 -6.79 -14.06 -2.29
C LYS A 40 -6.75 -15.14 -1.20
N LEU A 41 -5.58 -15.42 -0.65
CA LEU A 41 -5.40 -16.46 0.37
C LEU A 41 -5.89 -16.02 1.75
N GLU A 42 -6.08 -14.72 1.96
CA GLU A 42 -6.62 -14.20 3.21
C GLU A 42 -8.12 -14.52 3.34
N LYS A 43 -8.57 -14.78 4.57
CA LYS A 43 -9.92 -15.35 4.84
C LYS A 43 -10.99 -14.30 5.12
N PHE A 44 -10.61 -13.09 5.53
CA PHE A 44 -11.55 -12.09 6.06
C PHE A 44 -11.88 -10.98 5.06
N HIS A 45 -11.89 -11.30 3.77
CA HIS A 45 -12.37 -10.38 2.75
C HIS A 45 -13.88 -10.12 2.90
N LYS A 46 -14.29 -8.90 2.60
CA LYS A 46 -15.70 -8.49 2.51
C LYS A 46 -16.02 -8.17 1.05
N LYS A 47 -17.03 -8.84 0.52
CA LYS A 47 -17.47 -8.68 -0.87
C LYS A 47 -17.79 -7.22 -1.19
N GLU A 48 -18.48 -6.53 -0.27
CA GLU A 48 -18.88 -5.13 -0.42
C GLU A 48 -17.65 -4.19 -0.59
N VAL A 49 -16.55 -4.48 0.13
CA VAL A 49 -15.30 -3.74 0.03
C VAL A 49 -14.64 -4.00 -1.32
N ILE A 50 -14.54 -5.26 -1.75
CA ILE A 50 -13.99 -5.62 -3.06
C ILE A 50 -14.82 -4.94 -4.17
N ASP A 51 -16.14 -4.99 -4.10
CA ASP A 51 -17.02 -4.37 -5.08
C ASP A 51 -16.88 -2.83 -5.11
N LYS A 52 -16.70 -2.19 -3.94
CA LYS A 52 -16.38 -0.75 -3.86
C LYS A 52 -15.10 -0.42 -4.64
N PHE A 53 -14.03 -1.20 -4.45
CA PHE A 53 -12.78 -0.98 -5.17
C PHE A 53 -12.93 -1.21 -6.68
N LYS A 54 -13.63 -2.26 -7.08
CA LYS A 54 -13.86 -2.60 -8.50
C LYS A 54 -14.63 -1.52 -9.27
N LYS A 55 -15.49 -0.76 -8.59
CA LYS A 55 -16.20 0.37 -9.21
C LYS A 55 -15.27 1.50 -9.64
N LYS A 56 -14.08 1.61 -9.03
CA LYS A 56 -13.17 2.74 -9.24
C LYS A 56 -11.83 2.35 -9.84
N PHE A 57 -11.37 1.13 -9.61
CA PHE A 57 -10.04 0.68 -9.96
C PHE A 57 -10.07 -0.66 -10.70
N LYS A 58 -8.99 -0.93 -11.43
CA LYS A 58 -8.66 -2.30 -11.83
C LYS A 58 -8.21 -3.06 -10.59
N VAL A 59 -8.90 -4.17 -10.26
CA VAL A 59 -8.64 -5.00 -9.07
C VAL A 59 -8.21 -6.39 -9.50
N ILE A 60 -7.09 -6.88 -8.96
CA ILE A 60 -6.49 -8.17 -9.31
C ILE A 60 -6.24 -8.95 -8.02
N GLY A 61 -6.82 -10.13 -7.92
CA GLY A 61 -6.51 -11.06 -6.84
C GLY A 61 -5.24 -11.85 -7.14
N VAL A 62 -4.33 -11.92 -6.17
CA VAL A 62 -3.05 -12.64 -6.27
C VAL A 62 -2.89 -13.62 -5.10
N ASN A 63 -2.02 -14.62 -5.25
CA ASN A 63 -1.69 -15.58 -4.19
C ASN A 63 -0.44 -15.09 -3.42
N GLY A 64 -0.60 -13.97 -2.69
CA GLY A 64 0.48 -13.33 -1.96
C GLY A 64 1.21 -12.25 -2.74
N PHE A 65 2.01 -11.45 -2.02
CA PHE A 65 2.70 -10.26 -2.56
C PHE A 65 3.61 -10.57 -3.75
N LYS A 66 4.38 -11.65 -3.68
CA LYS A 66 5.36 -12.02 -4.74
C LYS A 66 4.72 -12.25 -6.11
N GLU A 67 3.45 -12.61 -6.15
CA GLU A 67 2.76 -12.83 -7.42
C GLU A 67 2.53 -11.52 -8.20
N VAL A 68 2.59 -10.37 -7.54
CA VAL A 68 2.51 -9.05 -8.20
C VAL A 68 3.60 -8.90 -9.26
N ASP A 69 4.78 -9.48 -9.04
CA ASP A 69 5.91 -9.40 -9.96
C ASP A 69 5.59 -9.96 -11.37
N LYS A 70 4.64 -10.89 -11.48
CA LYS A 70 4.16 -11.42 -12.78
C LYS A 70 3.41 -10.39 -13.63
N TYR A 71 2.97 -9.30 -13.00
CA TYR A 71 2.17 -8.26 -13.65
C TYR A 71 2.97 -7.01 -14.04
N ILE A 72 4.26 -6.93 -13.65
CA ILE A 72 5.08 -5.72 -13.81
C ILE A 72 5.14 -5.29 -15.27
N GLU A 73 5.56 -6.18 -16.16
CA GLU A 73 5.70 -5.87 -17.58
C GLU A 73 4.33 -5.67 -18.25
N ARG A 74 3.42 -6.64 -18.06
CA ARG A 74 2.09 -6.60 -18.69
C ARG A 74 1.29 -5.34 -18.34
N LEU A 75 1.44 -4.81 -17.12
CA LEU A 75 0.76 -3.62 -16.67
C LEU A 75 1.66 -2.38 -16.65
N ASN A 76 2.90 -2.48 -17.10
CA ASN A 76 3.88 -1.39 -17.06
C ASN A 76 3.91 -0.70 -15.69
N LEU A 77 3.99 -1.50 -14.61
CA LEU A 77 4.04 -0.97 -13.25
C LEU A 77 5.37 -0.26 -13.00
N LYS A 78 5.33 0.88 -12.33
CA LYS A 78 6.53 1.64 -11.96
C LYS A 78 6.84 1.56 -10.47
N TYR A 79 5.81 1.44 -9.64
CA TYR A 79 5.88 1.33 -8.19
C TYR A 79 4.81 0.38 -7.67
N ILE A 80 5.07 -0.18 -6.50
CA ILE A 80 4.06 -0.86 -5.67
C ILE A 80 4.04 -0.21 -4.29
N TYR A 81 2.87 0.23 -3.87
CA TYR A 81 2.62 0.79 -2.55
C TYR A 81 1.99 -0.27 -1.65
N VAL A 82 2.47 -0.36 -0.39
CA VAL A 82 1.93 -1.27 0.60
C VAL A 82 1.89 -0.62 1.98
N GLN A 83 0.72 -0.68 2.63
CA GLN A 83 0.59 -0.43 4.06
C GLN A 83 0.72 -1.76 4.81
N LYS A 84 1.59 -1.79 5.81
CA LYS A 84 1.83 -2.99 6.62
C LYS A 84 2.35 -2.61 8.01
N GLY A 85 2.52 -3.60 8.91
CA GLY A 85 2.98 -3.39 10.27
C GLY A 85 4.29 -2.62 10.39
N GLY A 86 5.17 -2.78 9.41
CA GLY A 86 6.41 -2.02 9.28
C GLY A 86 7.66 -2.84 9.58
N GLN A 87 7.55 -4.00 10.24
CA GLN A 87 8.66 -4.92 10.40
C GLN A 87 9.18 -5.37 9.03
N ARG A 88 10.48 -5.59 8.96
CA ARG A 88 11.12 -6.14 7.77
C ARG A 88 10.57 -7.55 7.50
N ASP A 89 10.03 -7.75 6.32
CA ASP A 89 9.46 -9.00 5.85
C ASP A 89 9.73 -9.21 4.36
N HIS A 90 9.13 -10.24 3.78
CA HIS A 90 9.30 -10.58 2.37
C HIS A 90 8.29 -9.88 1.44
N ASN A 91 7.44 -8.98 1.96
CA ASN A 91 6.45 -8.24 1.19
C ASN A 91 7.08 -6.97 0.59
N VAL A 92 8.15 -7.17 -0.15
CA VAL A 92 8.79 -6.19 -1.04
C VAL A 92 9.15 -6.88 -2.35
N SER A 93 9.05 -6.17 -3.44
CA SER A 93 9.47 -6.68 -4.75
C SER A 93 10.98 -6.52 -4.93
N ASN A 94 11.61 -7.51 -5.53
CA ASN A 94 13.00 -7.44 -5.98
C ASN A 94 13.12 -6.83 -7.39
N LYS A 95 11.99 -6.68 -8.10
CA LYS A 95 11.92 -6.22 -9.48
C LYS A 95 11.29 -4.84 -9.62
N LEU A 96 10.54 -4.40 -8.62
CA LEU A 96 9.78 -3.16 -8.64
C LEU A 96 10.04 -2.36 -7.36
N LYS A 97 10.11 -1.03 -7.49
CA LYS A 97 10.28 -0.12 -6.35
C LYS A 97 9.07 -0.21 -5.42
N THR A 98 9.29 -0.75 -4.21
CA THR A 98 8.25 -0.88 -3.18
C THR A 98 8.26 0.32 -2.25
N LEU A 99 7.12 0.99 -2.14
CA LEU A 99 6.88 2.09 -1.20
C LEU A 99 6.18 1.52 0.04
N VAL A 100 6.89 1.47 1.15
CA VAL A 100 6.40 0.90 2.42
C VAL A 100 5.86 2.02 3.30
N HIS A 101 4.60 1.87 3.74
CA HIS A 101 3.97 2.76 4.70
C HIS A 101 3.71 2.00 6.00
N SER A 102 4.51 2.31 7.03
CA SER A 102 4.49 1.62 8.31
C SER A 102 3.34 2.09 9.20
N LEU A 103 2.50 1.14 9.63
CA LEU A 103 1.35 1.40 10.50
C LEU A 103 1.73 1.53 11.98
N TYR A 104 2.75 0.79 12.38
CA TYR A 104 3.19 0.74 13.78
C TYR A 104 4.58 1.33 13.94
N PRO A 105 4.92 1.82 15.14
CA PRO A 105 6.26 2.33 15.43
C PRO A 105 7.32 1.27 15.16
N GLN A 106 8.33 1.63 14.38
CA GLN A 106 9.46 0.77 14.07
C GLN A 106 10.78 1.51 14.23
N ASN A 107 11.81 0.82 14.66
CA ASN A 107 13.15 1.37 14.70
C ASN A 107 13.83 1.32 13.32
N LEU A 108 14.97 2.00 13.19
CA LEU A 108 15.67 2.12 11.91
C LEU A 108 16.12 0.78 11.29
N LYS A 109 16.27 -0.29 12.09
CA LYS A 109 16.67 -1.63 11.60
C LYS A 109 15.59 -2.27 10.74
N GLU A 110 14.32 -1.88 10.96
CA GLU A 110 13.17 -2.40 10.24
C GLU A 110 12.92 -1.69 8.89
N VAL A 111 13.61 -0.58 8.63
CA VAL A 111 13.47 0.17 7.38
C VAL A 111 13.87 -0.69 6.18
N HIS A 112 12.98 -0.80 5.20
CA HIS A 112 13.17 -1.59 3.99
C HIS A 112 12.31 -1.09 2.84
N GLY A 113 12.45 -1.70 1.67
CA GLY A 113 11.82 -1.22 0.43
C GLY A 113 12.62 -0.08 -0.22
N PHE A 114 12.08 0.47 -1.29
CA PHE A 114 12.70 1.60 -1.99
C PHE A 114 12.53 2.92 -1.23
N LYS A 115 11.35 3.14 -0.67
CA LYS A 115 11.04 4.23 0.25
C LYS A 115 10.23 3.67 1.43
N TYR A 116 10.43 4.26 2.58
CA TYR A 116 9.76 3.87 3.83
C TYR A 116 9.26 5.13 4.53
N SER A 117 8.03 5.11 5.01
CA SER A 117 7.41 6.22 5.77
C SER A 117 6.65 5.71 6.98
N CYS A 118 6.50 6.57 7.98
CA CYS A 118 5.63 6.37 9.13
C CYS A 118 4.26 7.03 8.87
N VAL A 119 3.23 6.65 9.64
CA VAL A 119 1.90 7.28 9.54
C VAL A 119 1.78 8.58 10.32
N SER A 120 2.72 8.91 11.20
CA SER A 120 2.64 10.11 12.03
C SER A 120 4.00 10.73 12.33
N GLU A 121 3.99 12.04 12.55
CA GLU A 121 5.15 12.81 13.01
C GLU A 121 5.71 12.26 14.33
N TRP A 122 4.83 11.88 15.24
CA TRP A 122 5.22 11.28 16.52
C TRP A 122 6.05 10.00 16.32
N GLN A 123 5.63 9.11 15.43
CA GLN A 123 6.41 7.90 15.12
C GLN A 123 7.77 8.23 14.53
N SER A 124 7.80 9.15 13.57
CA SER A 124 9.03 9.61 12.92
C SER A 124 10.00 10.19 13.95
N SER A 125 9.53 11.12 14.75
CA SER A 125 10.37 11.78 15.78
C SER A 125 10.85 10.81 16.85
N LYS A 126 9.94 10.08 17.50
CA LYS A 126 10.25 9.28 18.68
C LYS A 126 11.07 8.02 18.38
N PHE A 127 10.82 7.36 17.26
CA PHE A 127 11.42 6.06 16.96
C PHE A 127 12.55 6.12 15.94
N THR A 128 12.66 7.22 15.18
CA THR A 128 13.66 7.35 14.13
C THR A 128 14.45 8.66 14.18
N ASN A 129 14.25 9.52 15.17
CA ASN A 129 14.84 10.86 15.25
C ASN A 129 14.65 11.66 13.94
N ASN A 130 13.45 11.62 13.38
CA ASN A 130 13.10 12.25 12.10
C ASN A 130 13.92 11.78 10.88
N LYS A 131 14.61 10.65 10.97
CA LYS A 131 15.35 10.08 9.83
C LYS A 131 14.43 9.44 8.79
N ILE A 132 13.24 9.02 9.21
CA ILE A 132 12.20 8.48 8.32
C ILE A 132 11.07 9.49 8.21
N PRO A 133 10.64 9.87 7.00
CA PRO A 133 9.54 10.80 6.83
C PRO A 133 8.22 10.19 7.31
N PHE A 134 7.25 11.02 7.61
CA PHE A 134 5.88 10.59 7.86
C PHE A 134 4.95 11.04 6.73
N VAL A 135 3.92 10.23 6.49
CA VAL A 135 2.83 10.52 5.56
C VAL A 135 1.53 10.23 6.31
N PRO A 136 0.77 11.26 6.70
CA PRO A 136 -0.46 11.06 7.46
C PRO A 136 -1.56 10.45 6.58
N TYR A 137 -2.55 9.83 7.22
CA TYR A 137 -3.72 9.35 6.50
C TYR A 137 -4.49 10.51 5.84
N ILE A 138 -4.93 10.25 4.63
CA ILE A 138 -5.84 11.15 3.92
C ILE A 138 -7.25 10.86 4.44
N VAL A 139 -7.90 11.89 4.98
CA VAL A 139 -9.30 11.86 5.38
C VAL A 139 -10.06 12.78 4.43
N SER A 140 -10.96 12.22 3.61
CA SER A 140 -11.87 13.05 2.83
C SER A 140 -12.96 13.57 3.75
N LEU A 141 -13.09 14.88 3.85
CA LEU A 141 -14.25 15.53 4.45
C LEU A 141 -15.36 15.48 3.41
N ASN A 142 -16.38 14.65 3.67
CA ASN A 142 -17.61 14.64 2.88
C ASN A 142 -18.51 15.79 3.30
#